data_ae5f9ef7140f37b2622b7d902d404aa0
#
_entry.id   ae5f9ef7140f37b2622b7d902d404aa0
#
_cell.length_a   1.000
_cell.length_b   1.000
_cell.length_c   1.000
_cell.angle_alpha   90.00
_cell.angle_beta   90.00
_cell.angle_gamma   90.00
#
_symmetry.space_group_name_H-M   'P 1'
#
loop_
_entity.id
_entity.type
_entity.pdbx_description
1 polymer ?
#
loop_
_entity_poly.entity_id
_entity_poly.type
_entity_poly.pdbx_seq_one_letter_code
_entity_poly.pdbx_strand_id
1 'polypeptide(L)'
;MATSAREPLTRLGLQINSFTYPGVPDAELFERIAAIAGTAERAGFDSIWVMDHLYQIRNVGERTEPMLEAYSLLCGIAARTTRAQLGTMVTGVTYRNPALLAKMTTTLDIVSSGRAILGIGAAWNEEEHRGYGFDFPPLRERFERLEDAVQICRAMFTDDAPSFTGTHHHIDAALNFPRPVRPGGPPLLIGGSGEKRTIPMVARYADACNFFGDIDTVRRKVRILEESCERIGRDPAEITKTRLGPLNIAASQAGAERNARRVAEERKLTPETAATSFITGDPDSVLEQVDAFLEAGLDGMLFSLPDAYDLEPIELAGRTLAGRLGSAAAV
;
A
#
# COMPACT_ATOMS: atom_id res chain seq x y z
N MET A 1 7.84 5.43 -32.94
CA MET A 1 7.98 4.17 -32.18
C MET A 1 6.89 4.18 -31.12
N ALA A 2 5.97 3.23 -31.16
CA ALA A 2 4.94 3.14 -30.12
C ALA A 2 5.66 2.78 -28.80
N THR A 3 5.61 3.67 -27.84
CA THR A 3 6.04 3.38 -26.47
C THR A 3 5.14 2.26 -25.95
N SER A 4 5.70 1.07 -25.75
CA SER A 4 5.01 0.01 -25.01
C SER A 4 4.59 0.60 -23.68
N ALA A 5 3.28 0.68 -23.42
CA ALA A 5 2.78 1.15 -22.13
C ALA A 5 3.43 0.29 -21.05
N ARG A 6 4.06 0.94 -20.07
CA ARG A 6 4.68 0.25 -18.92
C ARG A 6 3.59 -0.51 -18.19
N GLU A 7 3.83 -1.78 -17.88
CA GLU A 7 2.89 -2.54 -17.06
C GLU A 7 2.73 -1.86 -15.68
N PRO A 8 1.50 -1.73 -15.16
CA PRO A 8 1.25 -1.23 -13.83
C PRO A 8 2.04 -2.00 -12.78
N LEU A 9 2.58 -1.30 -11.78
CA LEU A 9 3.36 -1.87 -10.69
C LEU A 9 2.56 -2.92 -9.90
N THR A 10 1.28 -2.65 -9.67
CA THR A 10 0.32 -3.53 -8.99
C THR A 10 -1.07 -3.27 -9.54
N ARG A 11 -1.86 -4.31 -9.69
CA ARG A 11 -3.24 -4.25 -10.17
C ARG A 11 -4.25 -4.76 -9.16
N LEU A 12 -3.91 -5.84 -8.45
CA LEU A 12 -4.76 -6.48 -7.44
C LEU A 12 -3.95 -6.74 -6.18
N GLY A 13 -4.06 -5.87 -5.18
CA GLY A 13 -3.32 -5.99 -3.93
C GLY A 13 -4.20 -6.33 -2.73
N LEU A 14 -3.65 -7.10 -1.79
CA LEU A 14 -4.22 -7.33 -0.47
C LEU A 14 -3.46 -6.55 0.59
N GLN A 15 -4.16 -5.69 1.35
CA GLN A 15 -3.62 -5.12 2.58
C GLN A 15 -4.07 -5.94 3.79
N ILE A 16 -3.10 -6.48 4.54
CA ILE A 16 -3.32 -7.10 5.84
C ILE A 16 -3.16 -5.99 6.89
N ASN A 17 -4.27 -5.47 7.40
CA ASN A 17 -4.32 -4.31 8.28
C ASN A 17 -4.77 -4.62 9.71
N SER A 18 -5.10 -5.89 10.02
CA SER A 18 -5.41 -6.36 11.35
C SER A 18 -4.72 -7.68 11.60
N PHE A 19 -4.27 -7.88 12.84
CA PHE A 19 -3.66 -9.12 13.32
C PHE A 19 -4.46 -9.73 14.48
N THR A 20 -5.71 -9.29 14.62
CA THR A 20 -6.69 -9.84 15.58
C THR A 20 -7.45 -10.98 14.90
N TYR A 21 -7.15 -12.20 15.28
CA TYR A 21 -7.77 -13.39 14.67
C TYR A 21 -8.45 -14.25 15.75
N PRO A 22 -9.76 -14.54 15.63
CA PRO A 22 -10.50 -15.32 16.61
C PRO A 22 -9.83 -16.68 16.88
N GLY A 23 -9.51 -16.94 18.14
CA GLY A 23 -8.95 -18.22 18.58
C GLY A 23 -7.48 -18.46 18.19
N VAL A 24 -6.79 -17.49 17.63
CA VAL A 24 -5.36 -17.59 17.29
C VAL A 24 -4.53 -16.92 18.39
N PRO A 25 -3.68 -17.65 19.12
CA PRO A 25 -2.79 -17.06 20.12
C PRO A 25 -1.65 -16.28 19.46
N ASP A 26 -1.05 -15.33 20.18
CA ASP A 26 0.02 -14.45 19.67
C ASP A 26 1.19 -15.23 19.05
N ALA A 27 1.56 -16.36 19.62
CA ALA A 27 2.63 -17.22 19.12
C ALA A 27 2.36 -17.81 17.72
N GLU A 28 1.10 -17.85 17.28
CA GLU A 28 0.67 -18.40 16.00
C GLU A 28 0.27 -17.30 14.99
N LEU A 29 0.34 -16.02 15.38
CA LEU A 29 -0.07 -14.90 14.52
C LEU A 29 0.68 -14.91 13.19
N PHE A 30 1.99 -15.13 13.20
CA PHE A 30 2.76 -15.14 11.97
C PHE A 30 2.32 -16.24 11.00
N GLU A 31 2.07 -17.46 11.49
CA GLU A 31 1.61 -18.57 10.63
C GLU A 31 0.23 -18.26 10.01
N ARG A 32 -0.67 -17.60 10.75
CA ARG A 32 -1.95 -17.16 10.21
C ARG A 32 -1.75 -16.08 9.13
N ILE A 33 -0.90 -15.09 9.37
CA ILE A 33 -0.58 -14.04 8.40
C ILE A 33 0.06 -14.63 7.15
N ALA A 34 0.99 -15.57 7.31
CA ALA A 34 1.62 -16.27 6.19
C ALA A 34 0.61 -17.07 5.36
N ALA A 35 -0.37 -17.73 6.03
CA ALA A 35 -1.46 -18.40 5.34
C ALA A 35 -2.34 -17.44 4.54
N ILE A 36 -2.69 -16.27 5.10
CA ILE A 36 -3.43 -15.20 4.41
C ILE A 36 -2.65 -14.73 3.17
N ALA A 37 -1.38 -14.37 3.33
CA ALA A 37 -0.53 -13.89 2.23
C ALA A 37 -0.36 -14.96 1.13
N GLY A 38 -0.09 -16.22 1.52
CA GLY A 38 0.05 -17.32 0.55
C GLY A 38 -1.26 -17.64 -0.17
N THR A 39 -2.41 -17.55 0.51
CA THR A 39 -3.71 -17.73 -0.13
C THR A 39 -4.01 -16.61 -1.11
N ALA A 40 -3.74 -15.36 -0.75
CA ALA A 40 -3.90 -14.22 -1.65
C ALA A 40 -3.03 -14.38 -2.92
N GLU A 41 -1.76 -14.76 -2.76
CA GLU A 41 -0.86 -15.02 -3.90
C GLU A 41 -1.39 -16.14 -4.80
N ARG A 42 -1.87 -17.25 -4.25
CA ARG A 42 -2.47 -18.35 -5.03
C ARG A 42 -3.77 -17.94 -5.71
N ALA A 43 -4.55 -17.09 -5.07
CA ALA A 43 -5.81 -16.59 -5.61
C ALA A 43 -5.63 -15.53 -6.71
N GLY A 44 -4.39 -15.07 -6.98
CA GLY A 44 -4.07 -14.14 -8.07
C GLY A 44 -3.86 -12.70 -7.64
N PHE A 45 -3.75 -12.42 -6.34
CA PHE A 45 -3.24 -11.12 -5.89
C PHE A 45 -1.76 -10.97 -6.26
N ASP A 46 -1.41 -9.83 -6.85
CA ASP A 46 -0.07 -9.53 -7.32
C ASP A 46 0.79 -8.78 -6.30
N SER A 47 0.17 -8.28 -5.23
CA SER A 47 0.88 -7.58 -4.15
C SER A 47 0.25 -7.77 -2.78
N ILE A 48 1.10 -7.79 -1.75
CA ILE A 48 0.72 -7.86 -0.34
C ILE A 48 1.25 -6.63 0.37
N TRP A 49 0.38 -5.99 1.12
CA TRP A 49 0.68 -4.75 1.83
C TRP A 49 0.40 -4.88 3.31
N VAL A 50 1.23 -4.25 4.13
CA VAL A 50 0.98 -4.10 5.56
C VAL A 50 0.99 -2.62 5.95
N MET A 51 0.38 -2.28 7.08
CA MET A 51 0.48 -0.93 7.63
C MET A 51 1.81 -0.77 8.36
N ASP A 52 2.39 0.44 8.34
CA ASP A 52 3.54 0.81 9.16
C ASP A 52 3.05 1.60 10.39
N HIS A 53 2.20 0.96 11.20
CA HIS A 53 1.71 1.47 12.47
C HIS A 53 2.31 0.68 13.64
N LEU A 54 2.45 1.31 14.77
CA LEU A 54 2.99 0.73 16.01
C LEU A 54 1.90 0.38 17.02
N TYR A 55 0.70 0.95 16.81
CA TYR A 55 -0.56 0.62 17.48
C TYR A 55 -1.63 0.37 16.43
N GLN A 56 -2.67 -0.39 16.79
CA GLN A 56 -3.83 -0.49 15.91
C GLN A 56 -4.54 0.86 15.79
N ILE A 57 -5.00 1.18 14.59
CA ILE A 57 -5.70 2.44 14.29
C ILE A 57 -7.20 2.30 14.50
N ARG A 58 -7.83 3.35 15.04
CA ARG A 58 -9.25 3.36 15.46
C ARG A 58 -10.24 2.97 14.36
N ASN A 59 -9.90 3.18 13.09
CA ASN A 59 -10.77 2.83 11.97
C ASN A 59 -10.73 1.34 11.61
N VAL A 60 -9.83 0.58 12.23
CA VAL A 60 -9.64 -0.86 11.99
C VAL A 60 -9.98 -1.68 13.23
N GLY A 61 -9.50 -1.24 14.41
CA GLY A 61 -9.73 -1.94 15.67
C GLY A 61 -9.35 -1.10 16.89
N GLU A 62 -9.33 -1.73 18.05
CA GLU A 62 -8.96 -1.07 19.30
C GLU A 62 -7.43 -0.89 19.37
N ARG A 63 -6.97 0.19 19.98
CA ARG A 63 -5.55 0.57 20.07
C ARG A 63 -4.63 -0.53 20.62
N THR A 64 -5.16 -1.36 21.51
CA THR A 64 -4.42 -2.43 22.19
C THR A 64 -4.38 -3.75 21.43
N GLU A 65 -5.02 -3.81 20.26
CA GLU A 65 -4.96 -5.00 19.40
C GLU A 65 -3.53 -5.19 18.84
N PRO A 66 -3.15 -6.45 18.55
CA PRO A 66 -1.82 -6.76 18.03
C PRO A 66 -1.45 -5.93 16.80
N MET A 67 -0.24 -5.38 16.80
CA MET A 67 0.36 -4.70 15.66
C MET A 67 1.83 -5.12 15.57
N LEU A 68 2.21 -5.77 14.46
CA LEU A 68 3.58 -6.22 14.21
C LEU A 68 4.37 -5.16 13.44
N GLU A 69 5.67 -5.04 13.72
CA GLU A 69 6.56 -4.12 13.00
C GLU A 69 6.62 -4.50 11.51
N ALA A 70 6.39 -3.52 10.66
CA ALA A 70 6.07 -3.72 9.24
C ALA A 70 7.18 -4.43 8.44
N TYR A 71 8.44 -3.98 8.56
CA TYR A 71 9.53 -4.52 7.74
C TYR A 71 9.97 -5.90 8.21
N SER A 72 9.96 -6.15 9.52
CA SER A 72 10.18 -7.47 10.09
C SER A 72 9.12 -8.46 9.60
N LEU A 73 7.85 -8.05 9.62
CA LEU A 73 6.74 -8.85 9.12
C LEU A 73 6.85 -9.12 7.61
N LEU A 74 7.16 -8.10 6.81
CA LEU A 74 7.31 -8.23 5.36
C LEU A 74 8.46 -9.19 4.99
N CYS A 75 9.57 -9.19 5.72
CA CYS A 75 10.64 -10.17 5.51
C CYS A 75 10.15 -11.61 5.81
N GLY A 76 9.34 -11.80 6.84
CA GLY A 76 8.70 -13.09 7.12
C GLY A 76 7.75 -13.51 6.00
N ILE A 77 6.88 -12.61 5.51
CA ILE A 77 5.96 -12.88 4.39
C ILE A 77 6.76 -13.18 3.10
N ALA A 78 7.87 -12.48 2.86
CA ALA A 78 8.74 -12.69 1.70
C ALA A 78 9.27 -14.13 1.64
N ALA A 79 9.59 -14.74 2.79
CA ALA A 79 10.05 -16.11 2.90
C ALA A 79 8.93 -17.15 2.67
N ARG A 80 7.68 -16.75 2.67
CA ARG A 80 6.49 -17.62 2.52
C ARG A 80 5.72 -17.39 1.21
N THR A 81 6.16 -16.44 0.39
CA THR A 81 5.58 -16.09 -0.90
C THR A 81 6.65 -16.09 -1.99
N THR A 82 6.27 -16.20 -3.25
CA THR A 82 7.23 -16.37 -4.36
C THR A 82 7.05 -15.35 -5.51
N ARG A 83 5.87 -14.77 -5.66
CA ARG A 83 5.51 -13.89 -6.78
C ARG A 83 5.01 -12.52 -6.34
N ALA A 84 4.17 -12.46 -5.31
CA ALA A 84 3.54 -11.23 -4.88
C ALA A 84 4.58 -10.18 -4.48
N GLN A 85 4.41 -8.97 -4.96
CA GLN A 85 5.18 -7.82 -4.52
C GLN A 85 4.82 -7.46 -3.08
N LEU A 86 5.76 -6.87 -2.36
CA LEU A 86 5.65 -6.66 -0.91
C LEU A 86 5.99 -5.22 -0.55
N GLY A 87 5.10 -4.57 0.18
CA GLY A 87 5.34 -3.20 0.60
C GLY A 87 4.53 -2.75 1.79
N THR A 88 4.88 -1.60 2.32
CA THR A 88 4.06 -0.90 3.30
C THR A 88 3.07 0.03 2.61
N MET A 89 1.88 0.15 3.17
CA MET A 89 0.85 1.10 2.72
C MET A 89 0.44 2.00 3.89
N VAL A 90 1.24 3.01 4.24
CA VAL A 90 2.58 3.35 3.77
C VAL A 90 3.50 3.64 4.94
N THR A 91 4.83 3.54 4.74
CA THR A 91 5.82 3.92 5.76
C THR A 91 5.64 5.38 6.19
N GLY A 92 5.58 5.61 7.50
CA GLY A 92 5.65 6.94 8.07
C GLY A 92 7.09 7.50 8.01
N VAL A 93 7.28 8.61 7.29
CA VAL A 93 8.62 9.21 7.10
C VAL A 93 9.32 9.58 8.40
N THR A 94 8.57 9.77 9.46
CA THR A 94 9.06 10.19 10.78
C THR A 94 9.55 9.04 11.67
N TYR A 95 9.31 7.79 11.30
CA TYR A 95 9.66 6.65 12.14
C TYR A 95 11.10 6.17 11.97
N ARG A 96 11.74 6.48 10.84
CA ARG A 96 13.09 5.98 10.52
C ARG A 96 13.93 7.04 9.82
N ASN A 97 15.23 6.99 10.06
CA ASN A 97 16.20 7.73 9.23
C ASN A 97 16.09 7.25 7.77
N PRO A 98 16.05 8.13 6.77
CA PRO A 98 15.87 7.74 5.36
C PRO A 98 16.94 6.77 4.83
N ALA A 99 18.19 6.90 5.25
CA ALA A 99 19.25 5.98 4.83
C ALA A 99 19.07 4.59 5.44
N LEU A 100 18.61 4.51 6.70
CA LEU A 100 18.22 3.24 7.32
C LEU A 100 17.03 2.63 6.59
N LEU A 101 16.02 3.44 6.24
CA LEU A 101 14.85 2.97 5.48
C LEU A 101 15.25 2.40 4.12
N ALA A 102 16.16 3.06 3.40
CA ALA A 102 16.71 2.56 2.14
C ALA A 102 17.40 1.20 2.33
N LYS A 103 18.21 1.05 3.40
CA LYS A 103 18.86 -0.22 3.75
C LYS A 103 17.85 -1.32 4.08
N MET A 104 16.81 -1.03 4.86
CA MET A 104 15.76 -1.98 5.20
C MET A 104 14.99 -2.43 3.96
N THR A 105 14.62 -1.49 3.08
CA THR A 105 13.92 -1.79 1.83
C THR A 105 14.80 -2.64 0.89
N THR A 106 16.10 -2.33 0.80
CA THR A 106 17.06 -3.17 0.04
C THR A 106 17.15 -4.58 0.62
N THR A 107 17.13 -4.73 1.94
CA THR A 107 17.13 -6.05 2.58
C THR A 107 15.87 -6.82 2.22
N LEU A 108 14.71 -6.18 2.28
CA LEU A 108 13.43 -6.80 1.85
C LEU A 108 13.49 -7.18 0.36
N ASP A 109 14.07 -6.35 -0.49
CA ASP A 109 14.21 -6.64 -1.92
C ASP A 109 15.06 -7.90 -2.16
N ILE A 110 16.17 -8.05 -1.42
CA ILE A 110 17.02 -9.25 -1.48
C ILE A 110 16.28 -10.48 -0.97
N VAL A 111 15.67 -10.40 0.21
CA VAL A 111 14.94 -11.53 0.81
C VAL A 111 13.78 -11.98 -0.06
N SER A 112 13.16 -11.05 -0.76
CA SER A 112 12.04 -11.31 -1.66
C SER A 112 12.44 -11.58 -3.13
N SER A 113 13.74 -11.59 -3.45
CA SER A 113 14.23 -11.75 -4.83
C SER A 113 13.68 -10.68 -5.80
N GLY A 114 13.72 -9.40 -5.40
CA GLY A 114 13.36 -8.26 -6.24
C GLY A 114 11.89 -7.86 -6.20
N ARG A 115 11.12 -8.28 -5.17
CA ARG A 115 9.68 -7.99 -5.06
C ARG A 115 9.32 -6.85 -4.12
N ALA A 116 10.30 -6.14 -3.53
CA ALA A 116 10.02 -5.03 -2.62
C ALA A 116 9.45 -3.81 -3.35
N ILE A 117 8.55 -3.10 -2.67
CA ILE A 117 8.05 -1.76 -3.03
C ILE A 117 8.25 -0.87 -1.81
N LEU A 118 8.85 0.30 -1.99
CA LEU A 118 8.89 1.33 -0.96
C LEU A 118 7.61 2.17 -1.02
N GLY A 119 6.63 1.85 -0.17
CA GLY A 119 5.50 2.75 0.07
C GLY A 119 5.83 3.74 1.18
N ILE A 120 5.70 5.06 0.94
CA ILE A 120 6.06 6.08 1.91
C ILE A 120 5.06 7.24 1.93
N GLY A 121 4.90 7.90 3.08
CA GLY A 121 4.02 9.05 3.26
C GLY A 121 4.44 9.94 4.43
N ALA A 122 3.76 11.09 4.55
CA ALA A 122 4.11 12.14 5.51
C ALA A 122 3.79 11.82 6.98
N ALA A 123 3.33 10.62 7.31
CA ALA A 123 2.80 10.20 8.60
C ALA A 123 1.57 11.03 9.04
N TRP A 124 0.82 10.54 10.02
CA TRP A 124 -0.38 11.25 10.49
C TRP A 124 -0.75 10.93 11.95
N ASN A 125 -0.37 9.76 12.48
CA ASN A 125 -0.81 9.31 13.81
C ASN A 125 0.10 9.86 14.90
N GLU A 126 -0.29 11.00 15.48
CA GLU A 126 0.44 11.68 16.56
C GLU A 126 0.53 10.83 17.83
N GLU A 127 -0.48 9.98 18.08
CA GLU A 127 -0.53 9.17 19.29
C GLU A 127 0.62 8.17 19.37
N GLU A 128 0.96 7.53 18.25
CA GLU A 128 2.11 6.62 18.15
C GLU A 128 3.43 7.35 18.35
N HIS A 129 3.59 8.52 17.73
CA HIS A 129 4.79 9.33 17.91
C HIS A 129 5.02 9.67 19.37
N ARG A 130 4.00 10.18 20.04
CA ARG A 130 4.09 10.50 21.46
C ARG A 130 4.37 9.25 22.32
N GLY A 131 3.73 8.12 22.01
CA GLY A 131 3.88 6.89 22.79
C GLY A 131 5.26 6.27 22.65
N TYR A 132 5.89 6.36 21.49
CA TYR A 132 7.23 5.83 21.23
C TYR A 132 8.35 6.87 21.39
N GLY A 133 8.01 8.13 21.72
CA GLY A 133 9.00 9.18 21.86
C GLY A 133 9.57 9.70 20.55
N PHE A 134 8.86 9.50 19.43
CA PHE A 134 9.23 10.08 18.15
C PHE A 134 8.75 11.53 18.05
N ASP A 135 9.53 12.36 17.38
CA ASP A 135 9.10 13.71 17.02
C ASP A 135 7.90 13.68 16.08
N PHE A 136 6.91 14.51 16.34
CA PHE A 136 5.79 14.75 15.44
C PHE A 136 5.78 16.22 14.98
N PRO A 137 6.63 16.57 14.02
CA PRO A 137 6.74 17.95 13.57
C PRO A 137 5.49 18.41 12.80
N PRO A 138 5.33 19.73 12.61
CA PRO A 138 4.22 20.27 11.83
C PRO A 138 4.15 19.66 10.42
N LEU A 139 2.95 19.61 9.84
CA LEU A 139 2.71 18.97 8.54
C LEU A 139 3.64 19.49 7.43
N ARG A 140 3.98 20.78 7.44
CA ARG A 140 4.93 21.37 6.48
C ARG A 140 6.27 20.66 6.55
N GLU A 141 6.85 20.53 7.73
CA GLU A 141 8.14 19.88 7.95
C GLU A 141 8.09 18.39 7.60
N ARG A 142 7.01 17.69 7.92
CA ARG A 142 6.84 16.28 7.53
C ARG A 142 6.87 16.09 6.00
N PHE A 143 6.33 17.03 5.24
CA PHE A 143 6.43 17.00 3.76
C PHE A 143 7.85 17.32 3.27
N GLU A 144 8.56 18.25 3.93
CA GLU A 144 9.97 18.54 3.61
C GLU A 144 10.86 17.32 3.92
N ARG A 145 10.65 16.66 5.06
CA ARG A 145 11.29 15.38 5.40
C ARG A 145 10.97 14.27 4.41
N LEU A 146 9.73 14.21 3.92
CA LEU A 146 9.33 13.23 2.91
C LEU A 146 10.04 13.45 1.58
N GLU A 147 10.19 14.70 1.16
CA GLU A 147 10.93 15.03 -0.08
C GLU A 147 12.41 14.66 0.03
N ASP A 148 13.06 14.97 1.16
CA ASP A 148 14.43 14.53 1.44
C ASP A 148 14.55 13.00 1.42
N ALA A 149 13.64 12.31 2.12
CA ALA A 149 13.67 10.85 2.25
C ALA A 149 13.52 10.13 0.91
N VAL A 150 12.63 10.61 0.05
CA VAL A 150 12.42 10.06 -1.28
C VAL A 150 13.71 10.17 -2.12
N GLN A 151 14.36 11.32 -2.10
CA GLN A 151 15.59 11.54 -2.87
C GLN A 151 16.75 10.71 -2.31
N ILE A 152 16.92 10.64 -0.99
CA ILE A 152 17.93 9.80 -0.34
C ILE A 152 17.72 8.32 -0.70
N CYS A 153 16.50 7.80 -0.57
CA CYS A 153 16.22 6.40 -0.90
C CYS A 153 16.52 6.10 -2.38
N ARG A 154 16.10 6.97 -3.29
CA ARG A 154 16.43 6.82 -4.73
C ARG A 154 17.94 6.79 -4.97
N ALA A 155 18.68 7.75 -4.46
CA ALA A 155 20.12 7.82 -4.61
C ALA A 155 20.80 6.56 -4.03
N MET A 156 20.40 6.10 -2.84
CA MET A 156 20.96 4.90 -2.23
C MET A 156 20.59 3.60 -2.96
N PHE A 157 19.51 3.57 -3.75
CA PHE A 157 19.18 2.42 -4.58
C PHE A 157 20.00 2.37 -5.88
N THR A 158 20.46 3.51 -6.41
CA THR A 158 21.08 3.60 -7.73
C THR A 158 22.57 3.89 -7.69
N ASP A 159 23.05 4.69 -6.76
CA ASP A 159 24.43 5.18 -6.74
C ASP A 159 25.28 4.39 -5.74
N ASP A 160 26.60 4.29 -5.98
CA ASP A 160 27.50 3.48 -5.16
C ASP A 160 27.76 4.09 -3.78
N ALA A 161 27.94 5.40 -3.73
CA ALA A 161 28.22 6.14 -2.49
C ALA A 161 27.63 7.55 -2.59
N PRO A 162 26.28 7.69 -2.60
CA PRO A 162 25.65 8.98 -2.75
C PRO A 162 25.88 9.88 -1.55
N SER A 163 26.02 11.18 -1.83
CA SER A 163 25.91 12.26 -0.85
C SER A 163 24.70 13.12 -1.20
N PHE A 164 23.95 13.55 -0.18
CA PHE A 164 22.77 14.40 -0.34
C PHE A 164 22.68 15.36 0.83
N THR A 165 22.34 16.62 0.55
CA THR A 165 22.05 17.63 1.56
C THR A 165 20.66 18.20 1.28
N GLY A 166 19.69 17.82 2.09
CA GLY A 166 18.31 18.31 2.05
C GLY A 166 18.02 19.36 3.10
N THR A 167 16.74 19.60 3.33
CA THR A 167 16.29 20.56 4.35
C THR A 167 16.43 20.00 5.77
N HIS A 168 16.16 18.72 5.96
CA HIS A 168 16.14 18.06 7.29
C HIS A 168 17.07 16.86 7.38
N HIS A 169 17.44 16.27 6.25
CA HIS A 169 18.29 15.10 6.21
C HIS A 169 19.51 15.31 5.31
N HIS A 170 20.60 14.67 5.71
CA HIS A 170 21.82 14.61 4.90
C HIS A 170 22.43 13.21 4.99
N ILE A 171 23.13 12.83 3.93
CA ILE A 171 23.99 11.64 3.88
C ILE A 171 25.31 12.04 3.24
N ASP A 172 26.41 11.39 3.64
CA ASP A 172 27.73 11.61 3.10
C ASP A 172 28.35 10.26 2.71
N ALA A 173 28.57 10.07 1.41
CA ALA A 173 29.10 8.84 0.80
C ALA A 173 28.46 7.56 1.37
N ALA A 174 27.13 7.54 1.51
CA ALA A 174 26.39 6.48 2.18
C ALA A 174 26.42 5.17 1.36
N LEU A 175 26.88 4.08 1.98
CA LEU A 175 27.00 2.77 1.31
C LEU A 175 25.73 1.93 1.48
N ASN A 176 25.23 1.38 0.37
CA ASN A 176 24.10 0.47 0.37
C ASN A 176 24.44 -0.86 -0.33
N PHE A 177 25.35 -1.63 0.30
CA PHE A 177 25.72 -2.99 -0.15
C PHE A 177 25.20 -4.06 0.82
N PRO A 178 24.72 -5.24 0.30
CA PRO A 178 24.56 -5.53 -1.13
C PRO A 178 23.55 -4.59 -1.80
N ARG A 179 23.62 -4.48 -3.12
CA ARG A 179 22.69 -3.64 -3.92
C ARG A 179 21.31 -4.29 -3.99
N PRO A 180 20.25 -3.51 -4.27
CA PRO A 180 18.95 -4.09 -4.63
C PRO A 180 19.06 -5.08 -5.78
N VAL A 181 18.22 -6.12 -5.75
CA VAL A 181 18.13 -7.14 -6.80
C VAL A 181 17.50 -6.56 -8.07
N ARG A 182 16.45 -5.73 -7.88
CA ARG A 182 15.76 -5.06 -8.99
C ARG A 182 16.65 -3.97 -9.60
N PRO A 183 16.89 -3.98 -10.93
CA PRO A 183 17.58 -2.88 -11.60
C PRO A 183 16.86 -1.54 -11.36
N GLY A 184 17.60 -0.51 -10.94
CA GLY A 184 17.03 0.79 -10.56
C GLY A 184 16.45 0.84 -9.14
N GLY A 185 16.52 -0.26 -8.41
CA GLY A 185 16.03 -0.39 -7.02
C GLY A 185 14.53 -0.64 -6.89
N PRO A 186 14.05 -0.80 -5.67
CA PRO A 186 12.63 -0.93 -5.37
C PRO A 186 11.81 0.26 -5.88
N PRO A 187 10.67 0.03 -6.55
CA PRO A 187 9.79 1.10 -6.97
C PRO A 187 9.25 1.88 -5.77
N LEU A 188 8.95 3.15 -6.00
CA LEU A 188 8.48 4.08 -4.99
C LEU A 188 6.99 4.36 -5.15
N LEU A 189 6.19 4.03 -4.13
CA LEU A 189 4.81 4.45 -4.02
C LEU A 189 4.71 5.58 -2.98
N ILE A 190 4.16 6.74 -3.37
CA ILE A 190 3.85 7.81 -2.43
C ILE A 190 2.36 7.74 -2.09
N GLY A 191 2.07 7.52 -0.80
CA GLY A 191 0.72 7.49 -0.27
C GLY A 191 0.26 8.84 0.28
N GLY A 192 -1.04 9.06 0.19
CA GLY A 192 -1.69 10.26 0.68
C GLY A 192 -2.56 10.92 -0.36
N SER A 193 -3.46 11.77 0.11
CA SER A 193 -4.55 12.32 -0.71
C SER A 193 -4.48 13.83 -0.94
N GLY A 194 -3.40 14.49 -0.50
CA GLY A 194 -3.24 15.94 -0.54
C GLY A 194 -3.03 16.49 -1.96
N GLU A 195 -4.03 17.21 -2.48
CA GLU A 195 -4.00 17.74 -3.85
C GLU A 195 -2.89 18.77 -4.08
N LYS A 196 -2.57 19.56 -3.04
CA LYS A 196 -1.60 20.67 -3.16
C LYS A 196 -0.14 20.27 -2.94
N ARG A 197 0.13 19.15 -2.28
CA ARG A 197 1.50 18.71 -1.94
C ARG A 197 1.78 17.27 -2.34
N THR A 198 0.92 16.32 -1.94
CA THR A 198 1.16 14.90 -2.22
C THR A 198 1.12 14.61 -3.71
N ILE A 199 0.09 15.05 -4.43
CA ILE A 199 -0.03 14.76 -5.87
C ILE A 199 1.10 15.39 -6.69
N PRO A 200 1.51 16.67 -6.49
CA PRO A 200 2.72 17.19 -7.14
C PRO A 200 4.01 16.43 -6.80
N MET A 201 4.14 15.90 -5.60
CA MET A 201 5.29 15.06 -5.21
C MET A 201 5.26 13.69 -5.91
N VAL A 202 4.08 13.09 -6.02
CA VAL A 202 3.86 11.89 -6.84
C VAL A 202 4.32 12.12 -8.28
N ALA A 203 3.85 13.20 -8.91
CA ALA A 203 4.22 13.55 -10.27
C ALA A 203 5.75 13.66 -10.46
N ARG A 204 6.48 14.17 -9.45
CA ARG A 204 7.93 14.33 -9.49
C ARG A 204 8.73 13.06 -9.27
N TYR A 205 8.33 12.25 -8.29
CA TYR A 205 9.21 11.25 -7.71
C TYR A 205 8.69 9.82 -7.76
N ALA A 206 7.37 9.60 -7.84
CA ALA A 206 6.81 8.29 -7.61
C ALA A 206 6.68 7.43 -8.88
N ASP A 207 6.78 6.11 -8.71
CA ASP A 207 6.41 5.10 -9.72
C ASP A 207 4.95 4.68 -9.57
N ALA A 208 4.37 4.90 -8.38
CA ALA A 208 2.97 4.62 -8.08
C ALA A 208 2.41 5.59 -7.04
N CYS A 209 1.09 5.69 -6.99
CA CYS A 209 0.36 6.38 -5.94
C CYS A 209 -0.88 5.58 -5.52
N ASN A 210 -1.36 5.87 -4.31
CA ASN A 210 -2.61 5.31 -3.82
C ASN A 210 -3.55 6.42 -3.38
N PHE A 211 -4.77 6.37 -3.89
CA PHE A 211 -5.84 7.29 -3.54
C PHE A 211 -6.83 6.67 -2.56
N PHE A 212 -7.59 7.54 -1.89
CA PHE A 212 -8.76 7.21 -1.08
C PHE A 212 -9.94 8.04 -1.58
N GLY A 213 -11.14 7.54 -1.35
CA GLY A 213 -12.39 8.22 -1.65
C GLY A 213 -13.27 7.46 -2.63
N ASP A 214 -14.40 8.09 -2.95
CA ASP A 214 -15.36 7.63 -3.94
C ASP A 214 -14.86 7.87 -5.39
N ILE A 215 -15.65 7.45 -6.35
CA ILE A 215 -15.32 7.52 -7.78
C ILE A 215 -15.05 8.96 -8.24
N ASP A 216 -15.87 9.92 -7.79
CA ASP A 216 -15.72 11.32 -8.19
C ASP A 216 -14.46 11.95 -7.60
N THR A 217 -14.14 11.59 -6.35
CA THR A 217 -12.89 11.98 -5.70
C THR A 217 -11.68 11.39 -6.42
N VAL A 218 -11.74 10.12 -6.81
CA VAL A 218 -10.66 9.47 -7.58
C VAL A 218 -10.49 10.14 -8.94
N ARG A 219 -11.57 10.33 -9.70
CA ARG A 219 -11.53 11.01 -11.02
C ARG A 219 -10.91 12.39 -10.92
N ARG A 220 -11.28 13.16 -9.91
CA ARG A 220 -10.69 14.48 -9.66
C ARG A 220 -9.20 14.41 -9.38
N LYS A 221 -8.76 13.45 -8.55
CA LYS A 221 -7.33 13.30 -8.21
C LYS A 221 -6.48 12.80 -9.36
N VAL A 222 -7.00 11.90 -10.18
CA VAL A 222 -6.35 11.46 -11.42
C VAL A 222 -6.10 12.66 -12.32
N ARG A 223 -7.11 13.49 -12.58
CA ARG A 223 -6.94 14.70 -13.38
C ARG A 223 -5.89 15.66 -12.80
N ILE A 224 -5.88 15.89 -11.48
CA ILE A 224 -4.87 16.76 -10.84
C ILE A 224 -3.46 16.17 -10.99
N LEU A 225 -3.32 14.83 -10.97
CA LEU A 225 -2.04 14.16 -11.25
C LEU A 225 -1.59 14.38 -12.69
N GLU A 226 -2.50 14.20 -13.66
CA GLU A 226 -2.23 14.44 -15.08
C GLU A 226 -1.78 15.88 -15.32
N GLU A 227 -2.50 16.87 -14.80
CA GLU A 227 -2.13 18.28 -14.84
C GLU A 227 -0.76 18.57 -14.18
N SER A 228 -0.45 17.83 -13.11
CA SER A 228 0.84 17.96 -12.41
C SER A 228 1.99 17.36 -13.21
N CYS A 229 1.76 16.26 -13.90
CA CYS A 229 2.71 15.65 -14.81
C CYS A 229 2.96 16.52 -16.05
N GLU A 230 1.89 17.06 -16.64
CA GLU A 230 2.00 17.97 -17.78
C GLU A 230 2.88 19.18 -17.48
N ARG A 231 2.71 19.80 -16.30
CA ARG A 231 3.54 20.96 -15.89
C ARG A 231 5.02 20.70 -15.82
N ILE A 232 5.44 19.44 -15.65
CA ILE A 232 6.86 19.05 -15.55
C ILE A 232 7.33 18.22 -16.76
N GLY A 233 6.47 18.01 -17.77
CA GLY A 233 6.79 17.23 -18.96
C GLY A 233 6.95 15.74 -18.75
N ARG A 234 6.27 15.17 -17.75
CA ARG A 234 6.27 13.72 -17.45
C ARG A 234 5.02 13.05 -17.99
N ASP A 235 5.15 11.86 -18.56
CA ASP A 235 4.00 11.06 -18.97
C ASP A 235 3.28 10.48 -17.72
N PRO A 236 1.98 10.81 -17.46
CA PRO A 236 1.25 10.25 -16.35
C PRO A 236 1.03 8.73 -16.43
N ALA A 237 1.18 8.12 -17.59
CA ALA A 237 1.15 6.67 -17.78
C ALA A 237 2.35 5.94 -17.15
N GLU A 238 3.42 6.66 -16.82
CA GLU A 238 4.55 6.11 -16.06
C GLU A 238 4.22 5.85 -14.58
N ILE A 239 3.11 6.38 -14.08
CA ILE A 239 2.72 6.32 -12.66
C ILE A 239 1.52 5.41 -12.50
N THR A 240 1.71 4.29 -11.80
CA THR A 240 0.60 3.39 -11.44
C THR A 240 -0.32 4.05 -10.42
N LYS A 241 -1.60 4.14 -10.75
CA LYS A 241 -2.64 4.76 -9.91
C LYS A 241 -3.51 3.68 -9.29
N THR A 242 -3.53 3.60 -7.96
CA THR A 242 -4.33 2.61 -7.22
C THR A 242 -5.28 3.29 -6.24
N ARG A 243 -6.26 2.54 -5.76
CA ARG A 243 -7.12 2.90 -4.63
C ARG A 243 -7.13 1.79 -3.60
N LEU A 244 -6.90 2.13 -2.35
CA LEU A 244 -7.13 1.22 -1.22
C LEU A 244 -8.54 1.43 -0.65
N GLY A 245 -9.25 0.34 -0.42
CA GLY A 245 -10.53 0.33 0.29
C GLY A 245 -10.94 -1.04 0.79
N PRO A 246 -11.86 -1.10 1.76
CA PRO A 246 -12.40 -2.37 2.22
C PRO A 246 -13.24 -3.06 1.15
N LEU A 247 -13.16 -4.39 1.11
CA LEU A 247 -13.97 -5.26 0.25
C LEU A 247 -14.79 -6.22 1.10
N ASN A 248 -16.10 -6.17 0.96
CA ASN A 248 -17.05 -7.15 1.49
C ASN A 248 -17.62 -7.96 0.34
N ILE A 249 -17.01 -9.09 0.03
CA ILE A 249 -17.46 -10.01 -1.02
C ILE A 249 -18.05 -11.28 -0.41
N ALA A 250 -19.15 -11.76 -0.96
CA ALA A 250 -19.75 -13.04 -0.60
C ALA A 250 -20.36 -13.70 -1.83
N ALA A 251 -20.69 -15.00 -1.75
CA ALA A 251 -21.29 -15.74 -2.86
C ALA A 251 -22.70 -15.24 -3.26
N SER A 252 -23.32 -14.37 -2.45
CA SER A 252 -24.61 -13.74 -2.76
C SER A 252 -24.64 -12.30 -2.22
N GLN A 253 -25.40 -11.44 -2.88
CA GLN A 253 -25.64 -10.05 -2.49
C GLN A 253 -26.13 -9.94 -1.04
N ALA A 254 -27.11 -10.76 -0.66
CA ALA A 254 -27.63 -10.76 0.71
C ALA A 254 -26.57 -11.19 1.76
N GLY A 255 -25.63 -12.06 1.39
CA GLY A 255 -24.49 -12.44 2.22
C GLY A 255 -23.53 -11.27 2.43
N ALA A 256 -23.14 -10.61 1.35
CA ALA A 256 -22.25 -9.45 1.39
C ALA A 256 -22.86 -8.30 2.21
N GLU A 257 -24.14 -8.02 2.05
CA GLU A 257 -24.84 -6.99 2.83
C GLU A 257 -24.90 -7.30 4.33
N ARG A 258 -25.10 -8.58 4.70
CA ARG A 258 -25.05 -8.98 6.13
C ARG A 258 -23.65 -8.75 6.70
N ASN A 259 -22.60 -9.13 5.96
CA ASN A 259 -21.23 -8.93 6.39
C ASN A 259 -20.91 -7.43 6.52
N ALA A 260 -21.34 -6.62 5.55
CA ALA A 260 -21.13 -5.17 5.57
C ALA A 260 -21.80 -4.51 6.79
N ARG A 261 -23.04 -4.91 7.12
CA ARG A 261 -23.74 -4.43 8.32
C ARG A 261 -22.98 -4.80 9.60
N ARG A 262 -22.57 -6.07 9.74
CA ARG A 262 -21.81 -6.54 10.90
C ARG A 262 -20.51 -5.73 11.06
N VAL A 263 -19.73 -5.58 9.99
CA VAL A 263 -18.47 -4.81 10.01
C VAL A 263 -18.71 -3.33 10.35
N ALA A 264 -19.77 -2.73 9.82
CA ALA A 264 -20.13 -1.35 10.13
C ALA A 264 -20.49 -1.18 11.62
N GLU A 265 -21.25 -2.12 12.20
CA GLU A 265 -21.59 -2.14 13.61
C GLU A 265 -20.35 -2.31 14.49
N GLU A 266 -19.51 -3.30 14.22
CA GLU A 266 -18.26 -3.57 14.96
C GLU A 266 -17.32 -2.38 14.96
N ARG A 267 -17.19 -1.69 13.81
CA ARG A 267 -16.33 -0.51 13.64
C ARG A 267 -17.00 0.82 13.97
N LYS A 268 -18.26 0.79 14.43
CA LYS A 268 -19.07 1.98 14.77
C LYS A 268 -19.14 3.00 13.62
N LEU A 269 -19.22 2.51 12.38
CA LEU A 269 -19.34 3.33 11.17
C LEU A 269 -20.78 3.78 10.96
N THR A 270 -20.97 4.99 10.43
CA THR A 270 -22.28 5.39 9.93
C THR A 270 -22.65 4.63 8.66
N PRO A 271 -23.93 4.39 8.37
CA PRO A 271 -24.35 3.74 7.12
C PRO A 271 -23.82 4.45 5.86
N GLU A 272 -23.76 5.79 5.89
CA GLU A 272 -23.24 6.61 4.80
C GLU A 272 -21.72 6.37 4.61
N THR A 273 -20.94 6.35 5.70
CA THR A 273 -19.51 6.06 5.64
C THR A 273 -19.25 4.64 5.12
N ALA A 274 -20.03 3.66 5.57
CA ALA A 274 -19.90 2.30 5.09
C ALA A 274 -20.23 2.19 3.58
N ALA A 275 -21.32 2.81 3.13
CA ALA A 275 -21.74 2.78 1.73
C ALA A 275 -20.74 3.45 0.77
N THR A 276 -20.07 4.52 1.21
CA THR A 276 -19.10 5.25 0.36
C THR A 276 -17.69 4.69 0.41
N SER A 277 -17.34 3.96 1.48
CA SER A 277 -15.99 3.43 1.68
C SER A 277 -15.83 2.01 1.15
N PHE A 278 -16.83 1.14 1.32
CA PHE A 278 -16.75 -0.27 0.98
C PHE A 278 -17.16 -0.54 -0.47
N ILE A 279 -16.45 -1.46 -1.12
CA ILE A 279 -16.97 -2.21 -2.25
C ILE A 279 -17.67 -3.43 -1.65
N THR A 280 -18.96 -3.60 -1.96
CA THR A 280 -19.79 -4.63 -1.31
C THR A 280 -20.69 -5.30 -2.32
N GLY A 281 -20.68 -6.62 -2.37
CA GLY A 281 -21.60 -7.38 -3.23
C GLY A 281 -21.22 -8.84 -3.44
N ASP A 282 -22.02 -9.48 -4.28
CA ASP A 282 -21.64 -10.72 -4.93
C ASP A 282 -20.58 -10.47 -6.02
N PRO A 283 -20.02 -11.52 -6.65
CA PRO A 283 -18.98 -11.37 -7.67
C PRO A 283 -19.31 -10.38 -8.79
N ASP A 284 -20.53 -10.41 -9.32
CA ASP A 284 -20.93 -9.53 -10.44
C ASP A 284 -21.03 -8.07 -9.99
N SER A 285 -21.66 -7.82 -8.86
CA SER A 285 -21.76 -6.46 -8.28
C SER A 285 -20.41 -5.88 -7.89
N VAL A 286 -19.46 -6.71 -7.44
CA VAL A 286 -18.09 -6.28 -7.14
C VAL A 286 -17.34 -5.91 -8.42
N LEU A 287 -17.46 -6.69 -9.49
CA LEU A 287 -16.86 -6.40 -10.78
C LEU A 287 -17.36 -5.06 -11.36
N GLU A 288 -18.67 -4.81 -11.33
CA GLU A 288 -19.25 -3.54 -11.79
C GLU A 288 -18.68 -2.34 -11.03
N GLN A 289 -18.56 -2.43 -9.70
CA GLN A 289 -17.99 -1.36 -8.88
C GLN A 289 -16.49 -1.16 -9.17
N VAL A 290 -15.73 -2.22 -9.37
CA VAL A 290 -14.31 -2.15 -9.73
C VAL A 290 -14.13 -1.52 -11.11
N ASP A 291 -14.92 -1.94 -12.10
CA ASP A 291 -14.86 -1.37 -13.45
C ASP A 291 -15.12 0.14 -13.45
N ALA A 292 -16.08 0.62 -12.65
CA ALA A 292 -16.32 2.05 -12.51
C ALA A 292 -15.11 2.82 -11.95
N PHE A 293 -14.32 2.23 -11.06
CA PHE A 293 -13.07 2.83 -10.59
C PHE A 293 -11.96 2.79 -11.64
N LEU A 294 -11.85 1.74 -12.44
CA LEU A 294 -10.90 1.68 -13.55
C LEU A 294 -11.24 2.72 -14.63
N GLU A 295 -12.52 2.89 -14.95
CA GLU A 295 -13.00 3.94 -15.86
C GLU A 295 -12.75 5.36 -15.31
N ALA A 296 -12.64 5.52 -13.98
CA ALA A 296 -12.23 6.78 -13.37
C ALA A 296 -10.72 7.07 -13.48
N GLY A 297 -9.95 6.16 -14.11
CA GLY A 297 -8.53 6.34 -14.43
C GLY A 297 -7.56 5.60 -13.52
N LEU A 298 -8.01 4.63 -12.74
CA LEU A 298 -7.12 3.76 -11.97
C LEU A 298 -6.54 2.63 -12.82
N ASP A 299 -5.33 2.20 -12.47
CA ASP A 299 -4.65 1.04 -13.06
C ASP A 299 -4.84 -0.23 -12.22
N GLY A 300 -5.24 -0.10 -10.94
CA GLY A 300 -5.42 -1.21 -10.04
C GLY A 300 -6.15 -0.85 -8.73
N MET A 301 -6.50 -1.90 -7.99
CA MET A 301 -7.20 -1.78 -6.71
C MET A 301 -6.45 -2.55 -5.61
N LEU A 302 -6.35 -1.94 -4.45
CA LEU A 302 -5.85 -2.58 -3.24
C LEU A 302 -7.02 -2.76 -2.27
N PHE A 303 -7.13 -3.93 -1.69
CA PHE A 303 -8.24 -4.25 -0.81
C PHE A 303 -7.78 -4.65 0.59
N SER A 304 -8.51 -4.22 1.60
CA SER A 304 -8.51 -4.87 2.91
C SER A 304 -9.80 -5.68 3.05
N LEU A 305 -9.68 -6.94 3.48
CA LEU A 305 -10.82 -7.80 3.75
C LEU A 305 -11.02 -7.89 5.26
N PRO A 306 -12.16 -7.47 5.81
CA PRO A 306 -12.40 -7.48 7.25
C PRO A 306 -12.24 -8.86 7.90
N ASP A 307 -12.62 -9.91 7.18
CA ASP A 307 -12.57 -11.30 7.64
C ASP A 307 -11.45 -12.11 6.98
N ALA A 308 -10.30 -11.47 6.67
CA ALA A 308 -9.17 -12.13 6.00
C ALA A 308 -8.60 -13.36 6.78
N TYR A 309 -8.91 -13.49 8.06
CA TYR A 309 -8.57 -14.70 8.84
C TYR A 309 -9.36 -15.94 8.38
N ASP A 310 -10.55 -15.76 7.82
CA ASP A 310 -11.23 -16.78 7.02
C ASP A 310 -10.73 -16.64 5.58
N LEU A 311 -10.08 -17.68 5.07
CA LEU A 311 -9.40 -17.62 3.77
C LEU A 311 -10.37 -17.63 2.58
N GLU A 312 -11.62 -18.07 2.77
CA GLU A 312 -12.64 -18.16 1.71
C GLU A 312 -12.93 -16.81 1.05
N PRO A 313 -13.12 -15.67 1.77
CA PRO A 313 -13.29 -14.37 1.13
C PRO A 313 -12.11 -13.94 0.26
N ILE A 314 -10.88 -14.31 0.63
CA ILE A 314 -9.68 -14.01 -0.17
C ILE A 314 -9.70 -14.82 -1.48
N GLU A 315 -10.02 -16.12 -1.39
CA GLU A 315 -10.13 -16.99 -2.56
C GLU A 315 -11.26 -16.53 -3.49
N LEU A 316 -12.40 -16.14 -2.94
CA LEU A 316 -13.53 -15.64 -3.72
C LEU A 316 -13.16 -14.33 -4.42
N ALA A 317 -12.55 -13.37 -3.71
CA ALA A 317 -12.08 -12.12 -4.27
C ALA A 317 -11.07 -12.35 -5.40
N GLY A 318 -10.10 -13.25 -5.20
CA GLY A 318 -9.13 -13.60 -6.22
C GLY A 318 -9.76 -14.22 -7.46
N ARG A 319 -10.62 -15.23 -7.32
CA ARG A 319 -11.36 -15.84 -8.45
C ARG A 319 -12.20 -14.82 -9.22
N THR A 320 -12.79 -13.85 -8.52
CA THR A 320 -13.61 -12.80 -9.12
C THR A 320 -12.76 -11.77 -9.87
N LEU A 321 -11.67 -11.31 -9.26
CA LEU A 321 -10.97 -10.11 -9.71
C LEU A 321 -9.70 -10.39 -10.51
N ALA A 322 -9.05 -11.55 -10.35
CA ALA A 322 -7.76 -11.83 -11.02
C ALA A 322 -7.87 -11.83 -12.54
N GLY A 323 -8.98 -12.27 -13.11
CA GLY A 323 -9.23 -12.20 -14.56
C GLY A 323 -9.37 -10.78 -15.10
N ARG A 324 -9.79 -9.84 -14.26
CA ARG A 324 -10.02 -8.43 -14.64
C ARG A 324 -8.81 -7.54 -14.29
N LEU A 325 -8.21 -7.75 -13.14
CA LEU A 325 -7.12 -6.95 -12.60
C LEU A 325 -5.76 -7.66 -12.61
N GLY A 326 -5.73 -8.98 -12.59
CA GLY A 326 -4.49 -9.75 -12.50
C GLY A 326 -3.50 -9.45 -13.64
N SER A 327 -2.21 -9.62 -13.36
CA SER A 327 -1.19 -9.55 -14.41
C SER A 327 -1.31 -10.76 -15.32
N ALA A 328 -1.03 -10.59 -16.62
CA ALA A 328 -1.05 -11.67 -17.63
C ALA A 328 -0.09 -12.85 -17.33
N ALA A 329 0.72 -12.76 -16.28
CA ALA A 329 1.66 -13.77 -15.81
C ALA A 329 1.07 -14.81 -14.83
N ALA A 330 -0.23 -14.77 -14.55
CA ALA A 330 -0.90 -15.63 -13.57
C ALA A 330 -1.64 -16.84 -14.20
N VAL A 331 -1.34 -17.20 -15.46
CA VAL A 331 -1.88 -18.39 -16.13
C VAL A 331 -0.79 -19.42 -16.34
#